data_ab1f0e597984f13cea4df1c4d1c49258
#
_entry.id   ab1f0e597984f13cea4df1c4d1c49258
#
_cell.length_a   1.000
_cell.length_b   1.000
_cell.length_c   1.000
_cell.angle_alpha   90.00
_cell.angle_beta   90.00
_cell.angle_gamma   90.00
#
_symmetry.space_group_name_H-M   'P 1'
#
loop_
_entity.id
_entity.type
_entity.pdbx_description
1 polymer ?
#
loop_
_entity_poly.entity_id
_entity_poly.type
_entity_poly.pdbx_seq_one_letter_code
_entity_poly.pdbx_strand_id
1 'polypeptide(L)'
;MSTRSRAASAAVLSGLLASAVALSGCGTEESESARPEIANPLAVTYDGGIYLLDGETLTVGADVKLDGFNRINPAGDDTHVMVSTKEGFGVLDAVRGEFTDITFPGAKPGHVVRHADRTVLFTDGTGEVTIFDPHDLERGKPDTESYTSAAPHHGVAIELSNGELVTTLGTEEKRTGIVVLDADRKEIARNEDCPGVHGESTTAGEAVVIGCQTGVLIYRDGVITKVTSPTPYGRIGNQAGSDASPITLGDYKQDKDAELERPQQVSLVDTRDASLKLVPLGTSYTFRSLARGPQGEGLVLGTDGKIHVIDPVAATVTRSFDVIDPWEEPLEWQQPRPTIFVRDDDVYVSDPATQRIHRIDLTAGAIAASVTLDGTPNELSGVVGGHDH
;
A
#
# COMPACT_ATOMS: atom_id res chain seq x y z
N MET A 1 -32.56 -95.97 -47.08
CA MET A 1 -32.34 -95.93 -48.55
C MET A 1 -31.44 -94.71 -48.76
N SER A 2 -30.24 -95.02 -49.05
CA SER A 2 -29.55 -94.72 -50.29
C SER A 2 -29.31 -93.24 -50.52
N THR A 3 -28.18 -92.70 -50.79
CA THR A 3 -26.84 -93.10 -51.20
C THR A 3 -25.98 -91.82 -51.28
N ARG A 4 -24.79 -91.97 -50.87
CA ARG A 4 -23.53 -91.45 -51.45
C ARG A 4 -23.57 -90.19 -52.32
N SER A 5 -22.69 -89.21 -52.15
CA SER A 5 -21.38 -89.24 -52.79
C SER A 5 -20.47 -88.08 -52.37
N ARG A 6 -19.19 -88.39 -52.37
CA ARG A 6 -18.00 -87.58 -52.11
C ARG A 6 -17.74 -86.59 -53.25
N ALA A 7 -17.17 -85.42 -52.91
CA ALA A 7 -16.02 -84.95 -53.68
C ALA A 7 -15.27 -83.91 -52.88
N ALA A 8 -13.97 -84.11 -52.82
CA ALA A 8 -12.97 -83.20 -52.22
C ALA A 8 -12.64 -82.09 -53.21
N SER A 9 -12.22 -80.93 -52.74
CA SER A 9 -10.96 -80.32 -53.14
C SER A 9 -10.76 -78.94 -52.66
N ALA A 10 -9.55 -78.75 -52.15
CA ALA A 10 -8.65 -77.66 -52.23
C ALA A 10 -8.89 -76.44 -51.33
N ALA A 11 -8.00 -76.31 -50.36
CA ALA A 11 -7.68 -75.22 -49.59
C ALA A 11 -7.07 -74.03 -50.37
N VAL A 12 -7.53 -72.85 -50.14
CA VAL A 12 -6.71 -71.62 -50.34
C VAL A 12 -6.72 -70.81 -49.05
N LEU A 13 -5.60 -70.79 -48.41
CA LEU A 13 -5.31 -69.87 -47.32
C LEU A 13 -5.18 -68.48 -47.90
N SER A 14 -6.05 -67.53 -47.49
CA SER A 14 -5.81 -66.11 -47.65
C SER A 14 -5.80 -65.52 -46.29
N GLY A 15 -4.61 -65.22 -45.82
CA GLY A 15 -4.42 -64.50 -44.57
C GLY A 15 -4.93 -63.04 -44.65
N LEU A 16 -5.86 -62.69 -43.80
CA LEU A 16 -6.22 -61.33 -43.54
C LEU A 16 -5.39 -60.89 -42.33
N LEU A 17 -4.36 -60.03 -42.57
CA LEU A 17 -3.72 -59.22 -41.55
C LEU A 17 -4.74 -58.16 -41.12
N ALA A 18 -5.27 -58.29 -39.93
CA ALA A 18 -5.97 -57.20 -39.24
C ALA A 18 -4.92 -56.28 -38.66
N SER A 19 -4.67 -55.16 -39.35
CA SER A 19 -3.89 -54.06 -38.81
C SER A 19 -4.70 -53.34 -37.75
N ALA A 20 -4.42 -53.58 -36.48
CA ALA A 20 -4.91 -52.75 -35.35
C ALA A 20 -4.19 -51.41 -35.42
N VAL A 21 -4.85 -50.38 -35.94
CA VAL A 21 -4.41 -49.00 -35.77
C VAL A 21 -4.69 -48.62 -34.33
N ALA A 22 -3.65 -48.64 -33.48
CA ALA A 22 -3.68 -47.98 -32.19
C ALA A 22 -3.67 -46.46 -32.44
N LEU A 23 -4.81 -45.82 -32.33
CA LEU A 23 -4.89 -44.37 -32.18
C LEU A 23 -4.30 -44.03 -30.80
N SER A 24 -2.99 -43.75 -30.77
CA SER A 24 -2.38 -43.00 -29.68
C SER A 24 -2.90 -41.57 -29.78
N GLY A 25 -3.96 -41.29 -29.06
CA GLY A 25 -4.35 -39.93 -28.78
C GLY A 25 -3.24 -39.28 -27.90
N CYS A 26 -2.29 -38.59 -28.55
CA CYS A 26 -1.55 -37.56 -27.86
C CYS A 26 -2.58 -36.50 -27.48
N GLY A 27 -3.09 -36.54 -26.25
CA GLY A 27 -3.60 -35.38 -25.61
C GLY A 27 -2.40 -34.42 -25.45
N THR A 28 -2.32 -33.45 -26.33
CA THR A 28 -1.58 -32.24 -26.00
C THR A 28 -2.31 -31.65 -24.80
N GLU A 29 -1.84 -31.90 -23.58
CA GLU A 29 -2.02 -30.98 -22.50
C GLU A 29 -1.43 -29.68 -23.06
N GLU A 30 -2.31 -28.72 -23.43
CA GLU A 30 -1.92 -27.35 -23.58
C GLU A 30 -1.35 -26.98 -22.18
N SER A 31 -0.04 -26.94 -22.07
CA SER A 31 0.57 -26.26 -20.93
C SER A 31 0.03 -24.84 -21.02
N GLU A 32 -0.86 -24.45 -20.10
CA GLU A 32 -1.17 -23.05 -19.87
C GLU A 32 0.19 -22.35 -19.79
N SER A 33 0.50 -21.55 -20.81
CA SER A 33 1.74 -20.78 -20.78
C SER A 33 1.64 -19.86 -19.58
N ALA A 34 2.51 -20.05 -18.61
CA ALA A 34 2.56 -19.20 -17.44
C ALA A 34 2.52 -17.73 -17.89
N ARG A 35 1.64 -16.95 -17.28
CA ARG A 35 1.56 -15.51 -17.56
C ARG A 35 2.96 -14.90 -17.37
N PRO A 36 3.40 -13.98 -18.25
CA PRO A 36 4.65 -13.27 -18.00
C PRO A 36 4.63 -12.55 -16.66
N GLU A 37 5.72 -12.58 -15.94
CA GLU A 37 5.88 -11.82 -14.69
C GLU A 37 5.76 -10.32 -14.97
N ILE A 38 5.12 -9.61 -14.05
CA ILE A 38 4.92 -8.17 -14.14
C ILE A 38 6.11 -7.50 -13.46
N ALA A 39 6.87 -6.69 -14.21
CA ALA A 39 8.04 -6.04 -13.67
C ALA A 39 7.66 -4.81 -12.82
N ASN A 40 8.27 -4.68 -11.64
CA ASN A 40 8.04 -3.57 -10.71
C ASN A 40 6.55 -3.22 -10.55
N PRO A 41 5.68 -4.17 -10.16
CA PRO A 41 4.24 -4.00 -10.32
C PRO A 41 3.69 -2.83 -9.49
N LEU A 42 2.75 -2.11 -10.11
CA LEU A 42 1.81 -1.22 -9.44
C LEU A 42 0.50 -1.96 -9.23
N ALA A 43 -0.16 -1.69 -8.13
CA ALA A 43 -1.49 -2.16 -7.83
C ALA A 43 -2.47 -0.98 -7.84
N VAL A 44 -3.58 -1.12 -8.56
CA VAL A 44 -4.61 -0.08 -8.69
C VAL A 44 -5.97 -0.70 -8.44
N THR A 45 -6.64 -0.33 -7.35
CA THR A 45 -8.01 -0.82 -7.12
C THR A 45 -9.02 -0.10 -7.98
N TYR A 46 -10.10 -0.78 -8.32
CA TYR A 46 -11.30 -0.25 -8.92
C TYR A 46 -12.52 -0.98 -8.37
N ASP A 47 -13.72 -0.54 -8.68
CA ASP A 47 -14.94 -1.26 -8.27
C ASP A 47 -15.06 -2.58 -9.05
N GLY A 48 -14.71 -3.68 -8.38
CA GLY A 48 -14.69 -5.05 -8.94
C GLY A 48 -13.31 -5.70 -9.04
N GLY A 49 -12.22 -5.03 -8.63
CA GLY A 49 -10.91 -5.70 -8.67
C GLY A 49 -9.69 -4.83 -8.43
N ILE A 50 -8.56 -5.41 -8.78
CA ILE A 50 -7.23 -4.79 -8.70
C ILE A 50 -6.53 -5.02 -10.03
N TYR A 51 -6.17 -3.95 -10.73
CA TYR A 51 -5.24 -4.02 -11.84
C TYR A 51 -3.82 -4.07 -11.32
N LEU A 52 -3.00 -4.92 -11.93
CA LEU A 52 -1.56 -4.94 -11.75
C LEU A 52 -0.89 -4.49 -13.04
N LEU A 53 -0.11 -3.43 -12.94
CA LEU A 53 0.55 -2.80 -14.07
C LEU A 53 2.06 -2.95 -13.94
N ASP A 54 2.72 -3.15 -15.06
CA ASP A 54 4.16 -2.97 -15.16
C ASP A 54 4.53 -1.52 -14.82
N GLY A 55 5.43 -1.33 -13.86
CA GLY A 55 5.73 0.00 -13.31
C GLY A 55 6.44 0.93 -14.29
N GLU A 56 7.15 0.39 -15.30
CA GLU A 56 7.86 1.19 -16.28
C GLU A 56 6.96 1.56 -17.48
N THR A 57 6.29 0.57 -18.04
CA THR A 57 5.50 0.72 -19.27
C THR A 57 4.05 1.06 -19.03
N LEU A 58 3.55 0.89 -17.80
CA LEU A 58 2.15 0.97 -17.37
C LEU A 58 1.22 -0.03 -18.09
N THR A 59 1.77 -1.07 -18.69
CA THR A 59 0.98 -2.13 -19.32
C THR A 59 0.24 -2.93 -18.25
N VAL A 60 -1.07 -3.14 -18.42
CA VAL A 60 -1.85 -4.00 -17.54
C VAL A 60 -1.42 -5.45 -17.74
N GLY A 61 -0.77 -6.03 -16.76
CA GLY A 61 -0.32 -7.42 -16.73
C GLY A 61 -1.36 -8.38 -16.17
N ALA A 62 -2.17 -7.91 -15.21
CA ALA A 62 -3.24 -8.70 -14.61
C ALA A 62 -4.44 -7.85 -14.18
N ASP A 63 -5.61 -8.50 -14.09
CA ASP A 63 -6.84 -7.97 -13.54
C ASP A 63 -7.39 -9.00 -12.55
N VAL A 64 -7.15 -8.77 -11.27
CA VAL A 64 -7.53 -9.66 -10.18
C VAL A 64 -8.89 -9.24 -9.66
N LYS A 65 -9.89 -10.10 -9.81
CA LYS A 65 -11.27 -9.77 -9.40
C LYS A 65 -11.42 -9.84 -7.88
N LEU A 66 -11.94 -8.76 -7.31
CA LEU A 66 -12.21 -8.62 -5.89
C LEU A 66 -13.31 -7.56 -5.68
N ASP A 67 -14.42 -7.97 -5.13
CA ASP A 67 -15.57 -7.07 -4.91
C ASP A 67 -15.35 -6.12 -3.73
N GLY A 68 -15.97 -4.95 -3.85
CA GLY A 68 -16.06 -3.95 -2.80
C GLY A 68 -14.86 -3.01 -2.73
N PHE A 69 -14.87 -2.15 -1.70
CA PHE A 69 -13.78 -1.25 -1.42
C PHE A 69 -12.69 -2.00 -0.63
N ASN A 70 -11.50 -2.02 -1.16
CA ASN A 70 -10.35 -2.68 -0.56
C ASN A 70 -9.16 -1.70 -0.53
N ARG A 71 -8.43 -1.66 0.58
CA ARG A 71 -7.19 -0.89 0.69
C ARG A 71 -6.01 -1.77 0.32
N ILE A 72 -5.02 -1.14 -0.28
CA ILE A 72 -3.79 -1.79 -0.71
C ILE A 72 -2.58 -1.04 -0.15
N ASN A 73 -1.58 -1.81 0.30
CA ASN A 73 -0.32 -1.27 0.83
C ASN A 73 0.83 -2.18 0.39
N PRO A 74 2.05 -1.66 0.22
CA PRO A 74 3.21 -2.52 -0.01
C PRO A 74 3.35 -3.54 1.13
N ALA A 75 3.73 -4.76 0.82
CA ALA A 75 4.04 -5.75 1.85
C ALA A 75 5.41 -5.52 2.50
N GLY A 76 6.33 -4.85 1.82
CA GLY A 76 7.69 -4.59 2.29
C GLY A 76 8.76 -5.39 1.55
N ASP A 77 8.36 -6.18 0.57
CA ASP A 77 9.23 -6.85 -0.40
C ASP A 77 8.95 -6.35 -1.83
N ASP A 78 9.64 -6.88 -2.81
CA ASP A 78 9.52 -6.51 -4.22
C ASP A 78 8.50 -7.36 -5.01
N THR A 79 7.72 -8.20 -4.31
CA THR A 79 6.78 -9.15 -4.92
C THR A 79 5.34 -8.94 -4.46
N HIS A 80 5.11 -8.60 -3.18
CA HIS A 80 3.79 -8.69 -2.59
C HIS A 80 3.17 -7.33 -2.23
N VAL A 81 1.84 -7.32 -2.28
CA VAL A 81 0.97 -6.23 -1.83
C VAL A 81 -0.01 -6.78 -0.79
N MET A 82 -0.13 -6.11 0.34
CA MET A 82 -1.14 -6.39 1.36
C MET A 82 -2.48 -5.79 0.95
N VAL A 83 -3.53 -6.58 0.98
CA VAL A 83 -4.89 -6.17 0.63
C VAL A 83 -5.79 -6.31 1.85
N SER A 84 -6.36 -5.18 2.33
CA SER A 84 -7.34 -5.20 3.40
C SER A 84 -8.70 -5.64 2.87
N THR A 85 -9.21 -6.77 3.34
CA THR A 85 -10.50 -7.36 2.96
C THR A 85 -11.46 -7.40 4.16
N LYS A 86 -12.66 -7.92 3.98
CA LYS A 86 -13.62 -8.10 5.09
C LYS A 86 -13.16 -9.15 6.10
N GLU A 87 -12.36 -10.12 5.67
CA GLU A 87 -11.88 -11.24 6.46
C GLU A 87 -10.55 -10.94 7.19
N GLY A 88 -9.89 -9.84 6.83
CA GLY A 88 -8.57 -9.47 7.34
C GLY A 88 -7.63 -9.01 6.23
N PHE A 89 -6.34 -9.30 6.35
CA PHE A 89 -5.37 -8.96 5.32
C PHE A 89 -5.06 -10.19 4.46
N GLY A 90 -5.17 -10.04 3.14
CA GLY A 90 -4.73 -10.99 2.14
C GLY A 90 -3.40 -10.57 1.52
N VAL A 91 -2.62 -11.53 1.06
CA VAL A 91 -1.35 -11.30 0.37
C VAL A 91 -1.55 -11.53 -1.13
N LEU A 92 -1.34 -10.49 -1.91
CA LEU A 92 -1.40 -10.51 -3.38
C LEU A 92 0.02 -10.58 -3.93
N ASP A 93 0.35 -11.66 -4.65
CA ASP A 93 1.56 -11.73 -5.47
C ASP A 93 1.36 -10.84 -6.69
N ALA A 94 1.92 -9.65 -6.63
CA ALA A 94 1.73 -8.64 -7.66
C ALA A 94 2.56 -8.93 -8.92
N VAL A 95 3.64 -9.69 -8.80
CA VAL A 95 4.49 -10.13 -9.92
C VAL A 95 3.76 -11.18 -10.76
N ARG A 96 3.10 -12.17 -10.12
CA ARG A 96 2.32 -13.21 -10.81
C ARG A 96 0.90 -12.78 -11.12
N GLY A 97 0.37 -11.80 -10.43
CA GLY A 97 -0.97 -11.29 -10.66
C GLY A 97 -2.07 -12.16 -10.08
N GLU A 98 -1.86 -12.74 -8.89
CA GLU A 98 -2.83 -13.60 -8.21
C GLU A 98 -2.70 -13.52 -6.69
N PHE A 99 -3.79 -13.78 -5.95
CA PHE A 99 -3.71 -13.93 -4.51
C PHE A 99 -2.96 -15.21 -4.15
N THR A 100 -2.13 -15.12 -3.13
CA THR A 100 -1.55 -16.29 -2.47
C THR A 100 -2.55 -16.93 -1.50
N ASP A 101 -2.22 -18.11 -0.96
CA ASP A 101 -2.99 -18.73 0.14
C ASP A 101 -2.69 -18.09 1.51
N ILE A 102 -1.83 -17.08 1.57
CA ILE A 102 -1.41 -16.44 2.82
C ILE A 102 -2.43 -15.38 3.21
N THR A 103 -2.98 -15.54 4.40
CA THR A 103 -3.92 -14.58 4.99
C THR A 103 -3.61 -14.34 6.47
N PHE A 104 -3.95 -13.13 6.94
CA PHE A 104 -3.92 -12.74 8.34
C PHE A 104 -5.36 -12.36 8.74
N PRO A 105 -6.13 -13.31 9.30
CA PRO A 105 -7.54 -13.08 9.63
C PRO A 105 -7.69 -12.04 10.73
N GLY A 106 -8.69 -11.18 10.61
CA GLY A 106 -8.99 -10.19 11.63
C GLY A 106 -10.14 -9.26 11.23
N ALA A 107 -10.96 -8.90 12.21
CA ALA A 107 -12.09 -8.02 11.99
C ALA A 107 -11.62 -6.56 11.86
N LYS A 108 -12.14 -5.82 10.87
CA LYS A 108 -11.78 -4.42 10.60
C LYS A 108 -10.26 -4.26 10.45
N PRO A 109 -9.62 -4.83 9.40
CA PRO A 109 -8.20 -4.62 9.16
C PRO A 109 -7.91 -3.12 9.02
N GLY A 110 -6.93 -2.63 9.76
CA GLY A 110 -6.55 -1.23 9.84
C GLY A 110 -5.30 -0.93 9.01
N HIS A 111 -4.25 -0.47 9.70
CA HIS A 111 -3.01 -0.06 9.07
C HIS A 111 -2.08 -1.23 8.73
N VAL A 112 -1.35 -1.07 7.64
CA VAL A 112 -0.18 -1.86 7.25
C VAL A 112 1.01 -0.90 7.23
N VAL A 113 1.98 -1.12 8.09
CA VAL A 113 3.16 -0.29 8.23
C VAL A 113 4.39 -1.14 7.99
N ARG A 114 5.32 -0.65 7.17
CA ARG A 114 6.60 -1.30 6.90
C ARG A 114 7.74 -0.40 7.36
N HIS A 115 8.72 -0.98 8.02
CA HIS A 115 9.94 -0.31 8.45
C HIS A 115 11.00 -1.35 8.87
N ALA A 116 12.28 -1.10 8.57
CA ALA A 116 13.41 -1.92 9.01
C ALA A 116 13.20 -3.44 8.77
N ASP A 117 12.84 -3.84 7.55
CA ASP A 117 12.52 -5.22 7.14
C ASP A 117 11.43 -5.89 8.00
N ARG A 118 10.53 -5.10 8.55
CA ARG A 118 9.34 -5.56 9.24
C ARG A 118 8.07 -5.00 8.61
N THR A 119 7.07 -5.86 8.55
CA THR A 119 5.69 -5.46 8.22
C THR A 119 4.84 -5.67 9.45
N VAL A 120 4.14 -4.62 9.80
CA VAL A 120 3.28 -4.55 10.99
C VAL A 120 1.84 -4.33 10.55
N LEU A 121 0.96 -5.25 10.90
CA LEU A 121 -0.47 -5.18 10.65
C LEU A 121 -1.18 -4.78 11.94
N PHE A 122 -2.02 -3.76 11.90
CA PHE A 122 -2.89 -3.41 13.03
C PHE A 122 -4.33 -3.79 12.70
N THR A 123 -4.94 -4.65 13.52
CA THR A 123 -6.33 -5.09 13.38
C THR A 123 -7.23 -4.29 14.31
N ASP A 124 -7.94 -3.31 13.78
CA ASP A 124 -8.76 -2.37 14.57
C ASP A 124 -9.83 -3.05 15.43
N GLY A 125 -10.45 -4.11 14.90
CA GLY A 125 -11.55 -4.80 15.57
C GLY A 125 -11.13 -5.63 16.79
N THR A 126 -9.85 -5.94 16.92
CA THR A 126 -9.30 -6.72 18.04
C THR A 126 -8.21 -5.97 18.82
N GLY A 127 -7.59 -4.96 18.22
CA GLY A 127 -6.39 -4.31 18.75
C GLY A 127 -5.13 -5.18 18.63
N GLU A 128 -5.17 -6.22 17.83
CA GLU A 128 -4.05 -7.11 17.57
C GLU A 128 -3.07 -6.46 16.61
N VAL A 129 -1.80 -6.53 16.95
CA VAL A 129 -0.65 -6.15 16.12
C VAL A 129 0.05 -7.43 15.72
N THR A 130 0.20 -7.67 14.42
CA THR A 130 0.94 -8.82 13.86
C THR A 130 2.17 -8.30 13.15
N ILE A 131 3.33 -8.87 13.46
CA ILE A 131 4.64 -8.44 12.96
C ILE A 131 5.32 -9.61 12.28
N PHE A 132 5.90 -9.40 11.11
CA PHE A 132 6.63 -10.42 10.36
C PHE A 132 7.70 -9.81 9.44
N ASP A 133 8.63 -10.64 9.00
CA ASP A 133 9.58 -10.33 7.93
C ASP A 133 8.89 -10.52 6.56
N PRO A 134 8.72 -9.48 5.75
CA PRO A 134 8.03 -9.59 4.46
C PRO A 134 8.76 -10.50 3.45
N HIS A 135 10.09 -10.66 3.55
CA HIS A 135 10.85 -11.54 2.65
C HIS A 135 10.54 -13.03 2.85
N ASP A 136 9.93 -13.40 3.99
CA ASP A 136 9.49 -14.77 4.23
C ASP A 136 8.21 -15.12 3.46
N LEU A 137 7.45 -14.12 2.95
CA LEU A 137 6.24 -14.34 2.14
C LEU A 137 6.51 -15.16 0.88
N GLU A 138 7.69 -15.04 0.27
CA GLU A 138 8.08 -15.86 -0.89
C GLU A 138 8.13 -17.37 -0.58
N ARG A 139 8.37 -17.73 0.67
CA ARG A 139 8.49 -19.12 1.13
C ARG A 139 7.20 -19.69 1.71
N GLY A 140 6.17 -18.88 1.79
CA GLY A 140 4.88 -19.21 2.39
C GLY A 140 4.51 -18.29 3.55
N LYS A 141 3.57 -18.72 4.41
CA LYS A 141 3.18 -17.91 5.55
C LYS A 141 4.36 -17.69 6.50
N PRO A 142 4.76 -16.43 6.78
CA PRO A 142 5.88 -16.14 7.64
C PRO A 142 5.62 -16.51 9.10
N ASP A 143 6.68 -16.70 9.86
CA ASP A 143 6.60 -16.70 11.32
C ASP A 143 6.18 -15.29 11.79
N THR A 144 5.31 -15.23 12.79
CA THR A 144 4.77 -13.95 13.27
C THR A 144 5.02 -13.74 14.74
N GLU A 145 5.34 -12.52 15.10
CA GLU A 145 5.21 -12.02 16.46
C GLU A 145 3.88 -11.27 16.62
N SER A 146 3.36 -11.20 17.83
CA SER A 146 2.11 -10.49 18.09
C SER A 146 2.15 -9.70 19.40
N TYR A 147 1.42 -8.59 19.38
CA TYR A 147 1.08 -7.80 20.56
C TYR A 147 -0.40 -7.47 20.51
N THR A 148 -1.07 -7.39 21.64
CA THR A 148 -2.46 -6.97 21.69
C THR A 148 -2.58 -5.72 22.55
N SER A 149 -3.10 -4.63 21.97
CA SER A 149 -3.38 -3.40 22.71
C SER A 149 -4.45 -3.61 23.79
N ALA A 150 -4.44 -2.73 24.79
CA ALA A 150 -5.33 -2.85 25.96
C ALA A 150 -6.83 -2.82 25.59
N ALA A 151 -7.20 -2.22 24.47
CA ALA A 151 -8.55 -2.24 23.91
C ALA A 151 -8.53 -2.09 22.38
N PRO A 152 -9.53 -2.63 21.68
CA PRO A 152 -9.70 -2.42 20.25
C PRO A 152 -9.90 -0.94 19.93
N HIS A 153 -9.25 -0.46 18.88
CA HIS A 153 -9.40 0.90 18.37
C HIS A 153 -8.82 1.00 16.95
N HIS A 154 -9.16 2.06 16.24
CA HIS A 154 -8.48 2.38 14.99
C HIS A 154 -7.07 2.88 15.33
N GLY A 155 -6.09 2.01 15.15
CA GLY A 155 -4.73 2.19 15.63
C GLY A 155 -3.66 1.97 14.58
N VAL A 156 -2.44 2.27 14.99
CA VAL A 156 -1.25 2.05 14.19
C VAL A 156 -0.12 1.55 15.09
N ALA A 157 0.77 0.74 14.51
CA ALA A 157 1.97 0.28 15.17
C ALA A 157 3.13 0.23 14.17
N ILE A 158 4.34 0.48 14.66
CA ILE A 158 5.57 0.39 13.90
C ILE A 158 6.66 -0.23 14.75
N GLU A 159 7.40 -1.19 14.21
CA GLU A 159 8.58 -1.78 14.82
C GLU A 159 9.85 -1.14 14.27
N LEU A 160 10.76 -0.77 15.15
CA LEU A 160 12.05 -0.18 14.83
C LEU A 160 13.13 -1.26 14.68
N SER A 161 14.26 -0.90 14.09
CA SER A 161 15.39 -1.82 13.84
C SER A 161 15.94 -2.47 15.11
N ASN A 162 15.79 -1.82 16.27
CA ASN A 162 16.21 -2.35 17.58
C ASN A 162 15.14 -3.23 18.26
N GLY A 163 14.00 -3.52 17.58
CA GLY A 163 12.89 -4.32 18.09
C GLY A 163 11.91 -3.56 19.00
N GLU A 164 12.08 -2.27 19.18
CA GLU A 164 11.09 -1.44 19.89
C GLU A 164 9.82 -1.31 19.08
N LEU A 165 8.67 -1.44 19.72
CA LEU A 165 7.35 -1.28 19.11
C LEU A 165 6.68 0.00 19.59
N VAL A 166 6.48 0.95 18.69
CA VAL A 166 5.66 2.16 18.94
C VAL A 166 4.24 1.86 18.49
N THR A 167 3.26 1.96 19.41
CA THR A 167 1.86 1.70 19.07
C THR A 167 0.92 2.68 19.74
N THR A 168 -0.24 2.88 19.13
CA THR A 168 -1.26 3.81 19.59
C THR A 168 -2.02 3.28 20.81
N LEU A 169 -2.55 4.21 21.59
CA LEU A 169 -3.40 3.97 22.75
C LEU A 169 -4.81 4.50 22.49
N GLY A 170 -5.81 3.71 22.82
CA GLY A 170 -7.19 4.15 22.66
C GLY A 170 -8.23 3.09 22.93
N THR A 171 -9.46 3.49 22.68
CA THR A 171 -10.67 2.64 22.57
C THR A 171 -11.38 3.02 21.26
N GLU A 172 -12.46 2.33 20.91
CA GLU A 172 -13.29 2.70 19.75
C GLU A 172 -13.80 4.16 19.83
N GLU A 173 -14.04 4.67 21.07
CA GLU A 173 -14.60 6.03 21.28
C GLU A 173 -13.52 7.10 21.42
N LYS A 174 -12.34 6.76 21.93
CA LYS A 174 -11.31 7.74 22.26
C LYS A 174 -9.91 7.21 22.05
N ARG A 175 -9.14 7.88 21.22
CA ARG A 175 -7.71 7.62 20.99
C ARG A 175 -6.90 8.70 21.69
N THR A 176 -5.87 8.33 22.47
CA THR A 176 -5.27 9.23 23.46
C THR A 176 -3.79 9.49 23.29
N GLY A 177 -3.04 8.57 22.71
CA GLY A 177 -1.59 8.70 22.63
C GLY A 177 -0.87 7.46 22.13
N ILE A 178 0.36 7.30 22.56
CA ILE A 178 1.21 6.17 22.21
C ILE A 178 1.86 5.54 23.44
N VAL A 179 2.18 4.27 23.31
CA VAL A 179 3.08 3.52 24.17
C VAL A 179 4.24 2.99 23.33
N VAL A 180 5.41 2.93 23.93
CA VAL A 180 6.59 2.29 23.35
C VAL A 180 6.95 1.08 24.21
N LEU A 181 7.16 -0.04 23.54
CA LEU A 181 7.52 -1.31 24.15
C LEU A 181 8.92 -1.69 23.70
N ASP A 182 9.70 -2.32 24.58
CA ASP A 182 10.98 -2.91 24.19
C ASP A 182 10.79 -4.22 23.40
N ALA A 183 11.88 -4.87 23.00
CA ALA A 183 11.85 -6.14 22.26
C ALA A 183 11.17 -7.29 23.04
N ASP A 184 11.13 -7.24 24.38
CA ASP A 184 10.39 -8.17 25.22
C ASP A 184 8.91 -7.75 25.43
N ARG A 185 8.45 -6.71 24.68
CA ARG A 185 7.09 -6.12 24.76
C ARG A 185 6.76 -5.54 26.15
N LYS A 186 7.78 -5.09 26.87
CA LYS A 186 7.64 -4.31 28.10
C LYS A 186 7.54 -2.83 27.79
N GLU A 187 6.62 -2.14 28.45
CA GLU A 187 6.50 -0.67 28.33
C GLU A 187 7.76 0.04 28.83
N ILE A 188 8.35 0.89 27.97
CA ILE A 188 9.50 1.72 28.28
C ILE A 188 9.21 3.21 28.21
N ALA A 189 8.18 3.63 27.44
CA ALA A 189 7.73 5.01 27.36
C ALA A 189 6.24 5.10 27.06
N ARG A 190 5.59 6.18 27.50
CA ARG A 190 4.17 6.46 27.25
C ARG A 190 3.91 7.95 27.22
N ASN A 191 3.03 8.38 26.30
CA ASN A 191 2.51 9.74 26.30
C ASN A 191 1.06 9.74 25.82
N GLU A 192 0.14 10.25 26.64
CA GLU A 192 -1.30 10.32 26.34
C GLU A 192 -1.78 11.74 25.99
N ASP A 193 -0.86 12.69 25.76
CA ASP A 193 -1.19 14.04 25.27
C ASP A 193 -1.26 14.06 23.71
N CYS A 194 -2.08 13.18 23.15
CA CYS A 194 -2.30 13.10 21.70
C CYS A 194 -3.76 12.73 21.38
N PRO A 195 -4.71 13.62 21.67
CA PRO A 195 -6.11 13.35 21.39
C PRO A 195 -6.31 13.07 19.89
N GLY A 196 -7.12 12.06 19.60
CA GLY A 196 -7.43 11.63 18.24
C GLY A 196 -6.21 11.10 17.47
N VAL A 197 -5.26 10.45 18.20
CA VAL A 197 -4.04 9.88 17.61
C VAL A 197 -4.34 9.11 16.32
N HIS A 198 -3.56 9.38 15.26
CA HIS A 198 -3.77 8.80 13.94
C HIS A 198 -2.57 9.04 13.03
N GLY A 199 -2.24 8.05 12.23
CA GLY A 199 -1.17 8.12 11.24
C GLY A 199 0.21 8.09 11.88
N GLU A 200 1.15 7.63 11.09
CA GLU A 200 2.55 7.45 11.46
C GLU A 200 3.46 7.79 10.28
N SER A 201 4.70 8.09 10.59
CA SER A 201 5.80 8.09 9.63
C SER A 201 7.12 7.92 10.35
N THR A 202 8.12 7.39 9.66
CA THR A 202 9.52 7.43 10.06
C THR A 202 10.29 8.47 9.26
N THR A 203 11.38 8.92 9.84
CA THR A 203 12.31 9.87 9.21
C THR A 203 13.73 9.36 9.32
N ALA A 204 14.66 10.02 8.66
CA ALA A 204 16.09 9.73 8.80
C ALA A 204 16.50 9.58 10.27
N GLY A 205 17.19 8.47 10.59
CA GLY A 205 17.58 8.12 11.95
C GLY A 205 16.44 7.55 12.81
N GLU A 206 15.46 6.92 12.17
CA GLU A 206 14.35 6.15 12.80
C GLU A 206 13.51 6.94 13.82
N ALA A 207 13.41 8.27 13.68
CA ALA A 207 12.47 9.00 14.49
C ALA A 207 11.04 8.77 14.01
N VAL A 208 10.15 8.31 14.89
CA VAL A 208 8.74 8.05 14.60
C VAL A 208 7.92 9.32 14.91
N VAL A 209 7.11 9.75 13.96
CA VAL A 209 6.18 10.87 14.11
C VAL A 209 4.76 10.34 14.07
N ILE A 210 3.99 10.61 15.12
CA ILE A 210 2.60 10.19 15.27
C ILE A 210 1.70 11.42 15.36
N GLY A 211 0.65 11.46 14.54
CA GLY A 211 -0.26 12.59 14.44
C GLY A 211 -1.30 12.69 15.55
N CYS A 212 -1.67 13.91 15.91
CA CYS A 212 -2.66 14.25 16.93
C CYS A 212 -3.61 15.34 16.42
N GLN A 213 -4.72 15.59 17.14
CA GLN A 213 -5.58 16.76 16.91
C GLN A 213 -4.91 18.08 17.33
N THR A 214 -3.80 18.01 18.06
CA THR A 214 -3.10 19.16 18.64
C THR A 214 -1.60 19.19 18.28
N GLY A 215 -1.24 18.68 17.10
CA GLY A 215 0.14 18.58 16.63
C GLY A 215 0.58 17.13 16.47
N VAL A 216 1.76 16.76 16.95
CA VAL A 216 2.32 15.41 16.86
C VAL A 216 3.04 14.98 18.12
N LEU A 217 3.26 13.68 18.26
CA LEU A 217 4.28 13.09 19.14
C LEU A 217 5.46 12.62 18.29
N ILE A 218 6.67 12.88 18.74
CA ILE A 218 7.90 12.34 18.15
C ILE A 218 8.50 11.36 19.14
N TYR A 219 8.70 10.11 18.73
CA TYR A 219 9.52 9.16 19.48
C TYR A 219 10.90 9.05 18.85
N ARG A 220 11.93 9.21 19.66
CA ARG A 220 13.32 9.07 19.25
C ARG A 220 14.20 8.73 20.46
N ASP A 221 15.07 7.75 20.33
CA ASP A 221 16.09 7.41 21.34
C ASP A 221 15.51 7.25 22.76
N GLY A 222 14.38 6.57 22.91
CA GLY A 222 13.72 6.32 24.19
C GLY A 222 12.87 7.50 24.73
N VAL A 223 12.76 8.61 24.00
CA VAL A 223 12.08 9.82 24.46
C VAL A 223 10.90 10.15 23.56
N ILE A 224 9.73 10.40 24.18
CA ILE A 224 8.56 10.92 23.47
C ILE A 224 8.45 12.43 23.70
N THR A 225 8.53 13.21 22.63
CA THR A 225 8.41 14.66 22.63
C THR A 225 7.10 15.10 22.01
N LYS A 226 6.33 15.96 22.70
CA LYS A 226 5.14 16.61 22.14
C LYS A 226 5.54 17.84 21.34
N VAL A 227 5.07 17.92 20.10
CA VAL A 227 5.11 19.14 19.27
C VAL A 227 3.68 19.66 19.16
N THR A 228 3.42 20.80 19.82
CA THR A 228 2.10 21.41 19.81
C THR A 228 1.89 22.21 18.53
N SER A 229 0.73 22.04 17.90
CA SER A 229 0.33 22.83 16.74
C SER A 229 0.16 24.32 17.09
N PRO A 230 0.39 25.23 16.15
CA PRO A 230 0.23 26.67 16.39
C PRO A 230 -1.22 27.13 16.60
N THR A 231 -2.20 26.27 16.29
CA THR A 231 -3.63 26.52 16.50
C THR A 231 -4.20 25.55 17.54
N PRO A 232 -5.24 25.92 18.32
CA PRO A 232 -5.84 25.07 19.35
C PRO A 232 -6.32 23.71 18.82
N TYR A 233 -6.89 23.68 17.60
CA TYR A 233 -7.06 22.51 16.77
C TYR A 233 -6.15 22.66 15.57
N GLY A 234 -5.20 21.78 15.44
CA GLY A 234 -4.23 21.73 14.36
C GLY A 234 -3.88 20.26 14.15
N ARG A 235 -4.88 19.56 13.55
CA ARG A 235 -4.79 18.11 13.37
C ARG A 235 -3.81 17.77 12.26
N ILE A 236 -2.88 16.93 12.61
CA ILE A 236 -2.00 16.22 11.67
C ILE A 236 -2.38 14.76 11.78
N GLY A 237 -2.91 14.17 10.71
CA GLY A 237 -3.44 12.81 10.73
C GLY A 237 -2.94 11.91 9.61
N ASN A 238 -2.28 12.51 8.62
CA ASN A 238 -1.63 11.77 7.52
C ASN A 238 -0.25 12.36 7.34
N GLN A 239 0.76 11.51 7.34
CA GLN A 239 2.15 11.91 7.22
C GLN A 239 2.85 11.11 6.13
N ALA A 240 3.88 11.71 5.54
CA ALA A 240 4.82 11.07 4.65
C ALA A 240 6.24 11.30 5.19
N GLY A 241 6.88 10.23 5.58
CA GLY A 241 8.27 10.20 6.03
C GLY A 241 9.26 9.99 4.89
N SER A 242 10.55 10.05 5.20
CA SER A 242 11.63 9.77 4.24
C SER A 242 12.93 9.48 5.00
N ASP A 243 13.65 8.45 4.58
CA ASP A 243 14.97 8.13 5.13
C ASP A 243 16.05 9.13 4.67
N ALA A 244 15.77 9.88 3.61
CA ALA A 244 16.63 10.97 3.14
C ALA A 244 16.44 12.29 3.91
N SER A 245 15.47 12.39 4.84
CA SER A 245 15.15 13.66 5.51
C SER A 245 14.71 13.44 6.96
N PRO A 246 15.21 14.22 7.92
CA PRO A 246 14.73 14.23 9.30
C PRO A 246 13.41 15.00 9.49
N ILE A 247 12.82 15.50 8.40
CA ILE A 247 11.60 16.32 8.42
C ILE A 247 10.45 15.54 7.81
N THR A 248 9.37 15.34 8.58
CA THR A 248 8.11 14.74 8.11
C THR A 248 7.24 15.78 7.42
N LEU A 249 6.62 15.39 6.30
CA LEU A 249 5.51 16.10 5.66
C LEU A 249 4.19 15.58 6.23
N GLY A 250 3.32 16.47 6.70
CA GLY A 250 2.00 16.10 7.22
C GLY A 250 0.88 16.99 6.68
N ASP A 251 -0.35 16.49 6.75
CA ASP A 251 -1.52 17.34 6.55
C ASP A 251 -1.63 18.37 7.69
N TYR A 252 -2.52 19.35 7.53
CA TYR A 252 -2.80 20.32 8.59
C TYR A 252 -4.24 20.80 8.51
N LYS A 253 -5.08 20.33 9.43
CA LYS A 253 -6.50 20.67 9.52
C LYS A 253 -6.78 21.54 10.72
N GLN A 254 -7.63 22.57 10.56
CA GLN A 254 -7.89 23.59 11.56
C GLN A 254 -9.37 23.72 11.96
N ASP A 255 -10.27 23.13 11.18
CA ASP A 255 -11.71 23.17 11.43
C ASP A 255 -12.23 21.79 11.85
N LYS A 256 -12.39 21.60 13.18
CA LYS A 256 -12.90 20.33 13.73
C LYS A 256 -14.37 20.07 13.45
N ASP A 257 -15.12 21.09 13.07
CA ASP A 257 -16.57 21.05 12.87
C ASP A 257 -16.95 20.97 11.37
N ALA A 258 -15.96 21.08 10.47
CA ALA A 258 -16.18 20.89 9.04
C ALA A 258 -16.58 19.44 8.72
N GLU A 259 -17.63 19.26 7.92
CA GLU A 259 -18.01 17.95 7.39
C GLU A 259 -16.84 17.34 6.56
N LEU A 260 -16.24 18.18 5.72
CA LEU A 260 -15.02 17.88 4.97
C LEU A 260 -14.15 19.12 4.91
N GLU A 261 -13.12 19.19 5.72
CA GLU A 261 -12.13 20.26 5.61
C GLU A 261 -11.21 20.00 4.42
N ARG A 262 -11.07 21.00 3.56
CA ARG A 262 -10.13 21.03 2.43
C ARG A 262 -8.92 21.89 2.80
N PRO A 263 -7.91 21.33 3.48
CA PRO A 263 -6.78 22.11 3.97
C PRO A 263 -5.94 22.66 2.81
N GLN A 264 -5.39 23.87 3.00
CA GLN A 264 -4.55 24.55 2.01
C GLN A 264 -3.13 24.80 2.49
N GLN A 265 -2.76 24.18 3.60
CA GLN A 265 -1.43 24.21 4.18
C GLN A 265 -1.02 22.79 4.54
N VAL A 266 0.26 22.51 4.42
CA VAL A 266 0.87 21.29 4.96
C VAL A 266 1.76 21.64 6.16
N SER A 267 2.00 20.65 7.00
CA SER A 267 2.94 20.75 8.12
C SER A 267 4.28 20.09 7.75
N LEU A 268 5.35 20.70 8.21
CA LEU A 268 6.71 20.14 8.21
C LEU A 268 7.17 20.05 9.66
N VAL A 269 7.47 18.84 10.12
CA VAL A 269 7.93 18.57 11.48
C VAL A 269 9.36 18.09 11.44
N ASP A 270 10.29 18.88 11.98
CA ASP A 270 11.70 18.51 12.10
C ASP A 270 11.90 17.71 13.39
N THR A 271 12.28 16.45 13.26
CA THR A 271 12.46 15.54 14.39
C THR A 271 13.73 15.79 15.19
N ARG A 272 14.66 16.63 14.70
CA ARG A 272 15.93 16.95 15.38
C ARG A 272 15.74 17.97 16.49
N ASP A 273 14.87 18.96 16.30
CA ASP A 273 14.63 20.07 17.23
C ASP A 273 13.17 20.20 17.67
N ALA A 274 12.31 19.27 17.24
CA ALA A 274 10.88 19.23 17.50
C ALA A 274 10.15 20.52 17.05
N SER A 275 10.62 21.13 15.96
CA SER A 275 9.98 22.31 15.38
C SER A 275 8.90 21.92 14.36
N LEU A 276 7.85 22.76 14.26
CA LEU A 276 6.77 22.62 13.30
C LEU A 276 6.65 23.91 12.49
N LYS A 277 6.66 23.76 11.17
CA LYS A 277 6.41 24.86 10.23
C LYS A 277 5.21 24.55 9.36
N LEU A 278 4.45 25.56 8.97
CA LEU A 278 3.34 25.43 8.02
C LEU A 278 3.76 26.02 6.67
N VAL A 279 3.42 25.31 5.60
CA VAL A 279 3.68 25.75 4.23
C VAL A 279 2.34 25.94 3.50
N PRO A 280 1.98 27.18 3.12
CA PRO A 280 0.78 27.43 2.34
C PRO A 280 0.98 26.93 0.90
N LEU A 281 -0.02 26.20 0.37
CA LEU A 281 -0.02 25.68 -1.00
C LEU A 281 -0.82 26.56 -1.96
N GLY A 282 -1.84 27.31 -1.46
CA GLY A 282 -2.78 28.05 -2.30
C GLY A 282 -3.84 27.20 -2.98
N THR A 283 -3.83 25.90 -2.73
CA THR A 283 -4.79 24.91 -3.22
C THR A 283 -5.06 23.91 -2.12
N SER A 284 -6.18 23.19 -2.18
CA SER A 284 -6.46 22.09 -1.26
C SER A 284 -5.84 20.77 -1.75
N TYR A 285 -5.88 19.77 -0.88
CA TYR A 285 -5.37 18.43 -1.14
C TYR A 285 -6.09 17.41 -0.23
N THR A 286 -5.88 16.11 -0.46
CA THR A 286 -6.51 15.05 0.33
C THR A 286 -5.48 14.21 1.09
N PHE A 287 -5.94 13.25 1.88
CA PHE A 287 -5.08 12.30 2.58
C PHE A 287 -4.26 11.38 1.63
N ARG A 288 -4.63 11.29 0.34
CA ARG A 288 -3.89 10.52 -0.68
C ARG A 288 -2.94 11.39 -1.52
N SER A 289 -2.77 12.62 -1.13
CA SER A 289 -2.02 13.62 -1.90
C SER A 289 -0.58 13.80 -1.45
N LEU A 290 -0.17 13.21 -0.31
CA LEU A 290 1.13 13.44 0.30
C LEU A 290 2.10 12.33 -0.06
N ALA A 291 3.29 12.68 -0.52
CA ALA A 291 4.38 11.77 -0.79
C ALA A 291 5.73 12.46 -0.56
N ARG A 292 6.81 11.68 -0.67
CA ARG A 292 8.18 12.18 -0.59
C ARG A 292 8.91 11.82 -1.87
N GLY A 293 9.69 12.76 -2.37
CA GLY A 293 10.60 12.50 -3.47
C GLY A 293 11.90 11.84 -2.98
N PRO A 294 12.72 11.34 -3.92
CA PRO A 294 13.89 10.51 -3.62
C PRO A 294 14.98 11.23 -2.82
N GLN A 295 15.01 12.57 -2.85
CA GLN A 295 15.98 13.38 -2.08
C GLN A 295 15.36 13.96 -0.79
N GLY A 296 14.17 13.46 -0.40
CA GLY A 296 13.46 13.90 0.80
C GLY A 296 12.64 15.16 0.62
N GLU A 297 12.44 15.66 -0.60
CA GLU A 297 11.50 16.74 -0.89
C GLU A 297 10.06 16.32 -0.60
N GLY A 298 9.24 17.26 -0.16
CA GLY A 298 7.80 17.05 -0.02
C GLY A 298 7.12 17.13 -1.38
N LEU A 299 6.22 16.18 -1.68
CA LEU A 299 5.39 16.19 -2.88
C LEU A 299 3.93 16.25 -2.47
N VAL A 300 3.17 17.19 -3.02
CA VAL A 300 1.74 17.32 -2.75
C VAL A 300 0.96 17.44 -4.05
N LEU A 301 0.07 16.48 -4.29
CA LEU A 301 -0.89 16.56 -5.39
C LEU A 301 -2.08 17.44 -5.00
N GLY A 302 -2.10 18.67 -5.49
CA GLY A 302 -3.16 19.64 -5.21
C GLY A 302 -4.46 19.34 -5.97
N THR A 303 -5.58 19.89 -5.47
CA THR A 303 -6.85 19.85 -6.21
C THR A 303 -6.84 20.77 -7.45
N ASP A 304 -5.83 21.61 -7.60
CA ASP A 304 -5.53 22.35 -8.83
C ASP A 304 -4.90 21.47 -9.93
N GLY A 305 -4.72 20.17 -9.68
CA GLY A 305 -4.18 19.20 -10.63
C GLY A 305 -2.68 19.22 -10.78
N LYS A 306 -1.97 19.91 -9.87
CA LYS A 306 -0.51 20.06 -9.91
C LYS A 306 0.17 19.23 -8.83
N ILE A 307 1.40 18.81 -9.10
CA ILE A 307 2.32 18.40 -8.05
C ILE A 307 3.09 19.65 -7.59
N HIS A 308 3.00 19.94 -6.28
CA HIS A 308 3.78 20.96 -5.60
C HIS A 308 4.98 20.32 -4.94
N VAL A 309 6.18 20.76 -5.32
CA VAL A 309 7.45 20.28 -4.75
C VAL A 309 7.89 21.25 -3.66
N ILE A 310 8.12 20.72 -2.47
CA ILE A 310 8.45 21.49 -1.27
C ILE A 310 9.88 21.15 -0.83
N ASP A 311 10.70 22.17 -0.65
CA ASP A 311 11.96 22.06 0.10
C ASP A 311 11.62 22.01 1.60
N PRO A 312 11.84 20.86 2.28
CA PRO A 312 11.45 20.71 3.67
C PRO A 312 12.29 21.56 4.64
N VAL A 313 13.52 21.87 4.27
CA VAL A 313 14.44 22.70 5.10
C VAL A 313 14.07 24.18 5.00
N ALA A 314 13.91 24.66 3.76
CA ALA A 314 13.51 26.05 3.51
C ALA A 314 12.03 26.29 3.87
N ALA A 315 11.22 25.24 3.98
CA ALA A 315 9.78 25.27 4.19
C ALA A 315 9.05 26.11 3.14
N THR A 316 9.35 25.87 1.88
CA THR A 316 8.77 26.61 0.74
C THR A 316 8.47 25.69 -0.43
N VAL A 317 7.41 26.01 -1.17
CA VAL A 317 7.16 25.42 -2.48
C VAL A 317 8.22 25.94 -3.46
N THR A 318 9.02 25.06 -4.02
CA THR A 318 10.11 25.43 -4.94
C THR A 318 9.66 25.43 -6.40
N ARG A 319 8.73 24.56 -6.75
CA ARG A 319 8.12 24.49 -8.07
C ARG A 319 6.76 23.78 -8.00
N SER A 320 5.95 24.02 -9.04
CA SER A 320 4.70 23.29 -9.27
C SER A 320 4.54 23.05 -10.76
N PHE A 321 3.96 21.92 -11.15
CA PHE A 321 3.73 21.59 -12.56
C PHE A 321 2.44 20.77 -12.72
N ASP A 322 1.77 20.95 -13.86
CA ASP A 322 0.48 20.33 -14.15
C ASP A 322 0.65 18.85 -14.47
N VAL A 323 -0.21 17.99 -13.91
CA VAL A 323 -0.24 16.54 -14.15
C VAL A 323 -1.61 16.00 -14.51
N ILE A 324 -2.69 16.56 -13.95
CA ILE A 324 -4.08 16.22 -14.25
C ILE A 324 -4.90 17.51 -14.31
N ASP A 325 -6.15 17.43 -14.75
CA ASP A 325 -7.07 18.56 -14.68
C ASP A 325 -7.44 18.89 -13.22
N PRO A 326 -7.80 20.14 -12.88
CA PRO A 326 -8.32 20.50 -11.57
C PRO A 326 -9.54 19.64 -11.18
N TRP A 327 -9.62 19.26 -9.92
CA TRP A 327 -10.63 18.32 -9.42
C TRP A 327 -11.17 18.73 -8.04
N GLU A 328 -12.28 18.10 -7.65
CA GLU A 328 -12.88 18.32 -6.34
C GLU A 328 -12.87 17.04 -5.51
N GLU A 329 -12.50 17.17 -4.22
CA GLU A 329 -12.50 16.06 -3.28
C GLU A 329 -13.93 15.59 -3.02
N PRO A 330 -14.27 14.29 -3.24
CA PRO A 330 -15.56 13.73 -2.91
C PRO A 330 -15.77 13.67 -1.38
N LEU A 331 -17.03 13.78 -0.94
CA LEU A 331 -17.39 13.73 0.48
C LEU A 331 -17.09 12.36 1.11
N GLU A 332 -17.46 11.30 0.41
CA GLU A 332 -17.24 9.93 0.89
C GLU A 332 -15.77 9.53 0.72
N TRP A 333 -15.10 9.23 1.80
CA TRP A 333 -13.67 8.91 1.80
C TRP A 333 -13.28 7.68 0.96
N GLN A 334 -14.22 6.76 0.74
CA GLN A 334 -14.04 5.57 -0.07
C GLN A 334 -14.18 5.82 -1.58
N GLN A 335 -14.75 6.97 -1.97
CA GLN A 335 -14.91 7.29 -3.39
C GLN A 335 -13.55 7.53 -4.05
N PRO A 336 -13.46 7.19 -5.36
CA PRO A 336 -12.26 7.45 -6.15
C PRO A 336 -11.82 8.91 -6.10
N ARG A 337 -10.55 9.13 -5.88
CA ARG A 337 -9.89 10.44 -5.92
C ARG A 337 -8.47 10.29 -6.42
N PRO A 338 -7.87 11.34 -7.00
CA PRO A 338 -6.48 11.32 -7.39
C PRO A 338 -5.57 10.95 -6.22
N THR A 339 -4.63 10.06 -6.48
CA THR A 339 -3.65 9.53 -5.54
C THR A 339 -2.26 9.70 -6.11
N ILE A 340 -1.31 10.13 -5.29
CA ILE A 340 0.11 10.11 -5.62
C ILE A 340 0.77 8.92 -4.92
N PHE A 341 1.59 8.17 -5.64
CA PHE A 341 2.43 7.09 -5.11
C PHE A 341 3.85 7.27 -5.62
N VAL A 342 4.82 7.10 -4.75
CA VAL A 342 6.25 7.23 -5.08
C VAL A 342 6.97 5.95 -4.69
N ARG A 343 7.82 5.49 -5.58
CA ARG A 343 8.73 4.39 -5.36
C ARG A 343 10.06 4.74 -6.03
N ASP A 344 11.11 4.81 -5.25
CA ASP A 344 12.43 5.28 -5.70
C ASP A 344 12.34 6.63 -6.43
N ASP A 345 12.80 6.70 -7.67
CA ASP A 345 12.73 7.90 -8.51
C ASP A 345 11.42 8.02 -9.31
N ASP A 346 10.56 7.00 -9.25
CA ASP A 346 9.31 6.96 -10.01
C ASP A 346 8.14 7.55 -9.22
N VAL A 347 7.45 8.49 -9.80
CA VAL A 347 6.23 9.11 -9.27
C VAL A 347 5.04 8.72 -10.13
N TYR A 348 3.97 8.24 -9.49
CA TYR A 348 2.75 7.82 -10.15
C TYR A 348 1.55 8.61 -9.64
N VAL A 349 0.65 8.96 -10.55
CA VAL A 349 -0.59 9.67 -10.23
C VAL A 349 -1.76 8.96 -10.88
N SER A 350 -2.80 8.69 -10.09
CA SER A 350 -4.09 8.24 -10.63
C SER A 350 -4.99 9.43 -10.96
N ASP A 351 -5.68 9.34 -12.09
CA ASP A 351 -6.71 10.29 -12.53
C ASP A 351 -8.04 9.55 -12.72
N PRO A 352 -8.89 9.48 -11.70
CA PRO A 352 -10.19 8.83 -11.79
C PRO A 352 -11.13 9.45 -12.83
N ALA A 353 -11.02 10.75 -13.07
CA ALA A 353 -11.93 11.46 -14.01
C ALA A 353 -11.71 11.02 -15.46
N THR A 354 -10.49 10.69 -15.83
CA THR A 354 -10.13 10.22 -17.17
C THR A 354 -9.78 8.73 -17.21
N GLN A 355 -9.91 8.02 -16.08
CA GLN A 355 -9.57 6.60 -15.91
C GLN A 355 -8.11 6.28 -16.26
N ARG A 356 -7.18 7.15 -15.84
CA ARG A 356 -5.77 7.03 -16.20
C ARG A 356 -4.86 6.82 -14.99
N ILE A 357 -3.73 6.20 -15.28
CA ILE A 357 -2.53 6.24 -14.46
C ILE A 357 -1.44 6.94 -15.26
N HIS A 358 -0.73 7.85 -14.61
CA HIS A 358 0.39 8.59 -15.16
C HIS A 358 1.66 8.24 -14.41
N ARG A 359 2.75 8.03 -15.14
CA ARG A 359 4.11 8.05 -14.60
C ARG A 359 4.72 9.41 -14.89
N ILE A 360 5.30 10.02 -13.88
CA ILE A 360 5.77 11.41 -13.91
C ILE A 360 7.31 11.41 -13.82
N ASP A 361 7.94 12.09 -14.74
CA ASP A 361 9.35 12.49 -14.59
C ASP A 361 9.42 13.70 -13.65
N LEU A 362 9.83 13.44 -12.40
CA LEU A 362 9.91 14.48 -11.39
C LEU A 362 10.96 15.54 -11.76
N THR A 363 12.03 15.18 -12.45
CA THR A 363 13.09 16.12 -12.87
C THR A 363 12.59 17.06 -13.96
N ALA A 364 11.97 16.52 -14.99
CA ALA A 364 11.38 17.30 -16.08
C ALA A 364 10.12 18.06 -15.65
N GLY A 365 9.41 17.59 -14.62
CA GLY A 365 8.09 18.10 -14.21
C GLY A 365 7.03 17.83 -15.28
N ALA A 366 7.01 16.62 -15.83
CA ALA A 366 6.16 16.27 -16.95
C ALA A 366 5.71 14.80 -16.89
N ILE A 367 4.59 14.48 -17.54
CA ILE A 367 4.13 13.10 -17.71
C ILE A 367 5.08 12.37 -18.66
N ALA A 368 5.70 11.28 -18.18
CA ALA A 368 6.59 10.41 -18.96
C ALA A 368 5.82 9.31 -19.70
N ALA A 369 4.78 8.76 -19.07
CA ALA A 369 3.93 7.73 -19.65
C ALA A 369 2.50 7.83 -19.09
N SER A 370 1.53 7.27 -19.82
CA SER A 370 0.13 7.20 -19.38
C SER A 370 -0.55 5.96 -19.93
N VAL A 371 -1.45 5.38 -19.14
CA VAL A 371 -2.35 4.30 -19.59
C VAL A 371 -3.79 4.66 -19.23
N THR A 372 -4.73 4.27 -20.07
CA THR A 372 -6.17 4.33 -19.78
C THR A 372 -6.64 2.94 -19.33
N LEU A 373 -7.35 2.89 -18.21
CA LEU A 373 -7.93 1.67 -17.64
C LEU A 373 -9.41 1.55 -18.03
N ASP A 374 -9.94 0.33 -18.04
CA ASP A 374 -11.37 0.10 -18.27
C ASP A 374 -12.22 0.46 -17.04
N GLY A 375 -11.67 0.35 -15.84
CA GLY A 375 -12.30 0.72 -14.57
C GLY A 375 -11.73 2.02 -13.99
N THR A 376 -12.54 2.74 -13.20
CA THR A 376 -12.13 3.97 -12.51
C THR A 376 -11.12 3.66 -11.40
N PRO A 377 -9.86 4.11 -11.46
CA PRO A 377 -8.87 3.88 -10.43
C PRO A 377 -9.28 4.52 -9.10
N ASN A 378 -9.03 3.83 -7.99
CA ASN A 378 -9.34 4.33 -6.66
C ASN A 378 -8.07 4.40 -5.78
N GLU A 379 -7.61 3.27 -5.20
CA GLU A 379 -6.34 3.23 -4.48
C GLU A 379 -5.20 2.95 -5.47
N LEU A 380 -4.03 3.54 -5.23
CA LEU A 380 -2.81 3.33 -5.99
C LEU A 380 -1.67 3.03 -5.03
N SER A 381 -1.00 1.92 -5.26
CA SER A 381 0.15 1.44 -4.51
C SER A 381 1.02 0.55 -5.40
N GLY A 382 1.93 -0.19 -4.82
CA GLY A 382 2.77 -1.16 -5.55
C GLY A 382 3.66 -1.93 -4.60
N VAL A 383 4.55 -2.73 -5.16
CA VAL A 383 5.63 -3.35 -4.38
C VAL A 383 6.68 -2.30 -4.04
N VAL A 384 7.30 -2.44 -2.89
CA VAL A 384 8.44 -1.60 -2.47
C VAL A 384 9.39 -2.55 -1.77
N GLY A 385 10.42 -3.00 -2.47
CA GLY A 385 11.47 -3.83 -1.92
C GLY A 385 12.19 -3.12 -0.78
N GLY A 386 12.64 -3.88 0.21
CA GLY A 386 13.60 -3.37 1.16
C GLY A 386 14.88 -2.99 0.41
N HIS A 387 15.14 -1.70 0.29
CA HIS A 387 16.49 -1.30 -0.04
C HIS A 387 17.32 -1.48 1.21
N ASP A 388 18.34 -2.31 1.12
CA ASP A 388 19.43 -2.35 2.10
C ASP A 388 19.97 -0.92 2.26
N HIS A 389 19.66 -0.28 3.39
CA HIS A 389 20.21 1.02 3.79
C HIS A 389 20.83 0.93 5.17
#